data_c575f7443163b58f2a2b9cc8fd6ead2f
#
_entry.id   c575f7443163b58f2a2b9cc8fd6ead2f
#
_cell.length_a   1.000
_cell.length_b   1.000
_cell.length_c   1.000
_cell.angle_alpha   90.00
_cell.angle_beta   90.00
_cell.angle_gamma   90.00
#
_symmetry.space_group_name_H-M   'P 1'
#
loop_
_entity.id
_entity.type
_entity.pdbx_description
1 polymer ?
#
loop_
_entity_poly.entity_id
_entity_poly.type
_entity_poly.pdbx_seq_one_letter_code
_entity_poly.pdbx_strand_id
1 'polypeptide(L)'
;MNYKEYIDYHRRGDAGVEKRMIASLAKRLRLSDWDSFRLIYFYTMTYHIPSALRLLLRYNDTKQSDLQFRTDRRYVRCNGAYDRLLRELNPSMLSTLRECTTTQQAYDTVRKWFFFGRYAAFLFLEVYMNCFRPDWVDDVRFGWEVDENYTIGAVHITHDNDREVLDKFLEWAKHDTADNAFAIETSLCAVAKFIKGTRWDGFYTERMMKEADNSPEYGKLIYECL
;
A
#
# COMPACT_ATOMS: atom_id res chain seq x y z
N MET A 1 0.42 -17.62 20.11
CA MET A 1 0.05 -16.20 20.05
C MET A 1 -1.33 -16.13 19.42
N ASN A 2 -2.30 -15.58 20.11
CA ASN A 2 -3.64 -15.41 19.56
C ASN A 2 -3.68 -14.16 18.63
N TYR A 3 -4.75 -14.02 17.86
CA TYR A 3 -4.87 -12.92 16.89
C TYR A 3 -4.80 -11.52 17.54
N LYS A 4 -5.38 -11.36 18.72
CA LYS A 4 -5.36 -10.09 19.45
C LYS A 4 -3.94 -9.72 19.88
N GLU A 5 -3.19 -10.65 20.45
CA GLU A 5 -1.78 -10.44 20.81
C GLU A 5 -0.93 -10.05 19.60
N TYR A 6 -1.23 -10.65 18.45
CA TYR A 6 -0.52 -10.38 17.22
C TYR A 6 -0.87 -8.99 16.66
N ILE A 7 -2.12 -8.61 16.61
CA ILE A 7 -2.56 -7.28 16.18
C ILE A 7 -1.93 -6.20 17.07
N ASP A 8 -1.89 -6.41 18.39
CA ASP A 8 -1.25 -5.49 19.31
C ASP A 8 0.26 -5.38 19.07
N TYR A 9 0.92 -6.49 18.73
CA TYR A 9 2.32 -6.48 18.30
C TYR A 9 2.52 -5.70 17.00
N HIS A 10 1.68 -5.95 16.02
CA HIS A 10 1.73 -5.29 14.71
C HIS A 10 1.47 -3.77 14.83
N ARG A 11 0.53 -3.37 15.67
CA ARG A 11 0.23 -1.95 15.93
C ARG A 11 1.36 -1.23 16.65
N ARG A 12 2.05 -1.89 17.58
CA ARG A 12 3.21 -1.28 18.28
C ARG A 12 4.33 -0.89 17.34
N GLY A 13 4.46 -1.55 16.20
CA GLY A 13 5.38 -1.18 15.15
C GLY A 13 4.90 -0.05 14.23
N ASP A 14 3.72 0.56 14.53
CA ASP A 14 3.09 1.59 13.70
C ASP A 14 2.91 1.15 12.25
N ALA A 15 2.32 -0.03 12.07
CA ALA A 15 2.05 -0.60 10.76
C ALA A 15 1.21 0.35 9.89
N GLY A 16 1.58 0.44 8.61
CA GLY A 16 0.89 1.31 7.65
C GLY A 16 1.24 2.80 7.75
N VAL A 17 2.27 3.17 8.51
CA VAL A 17 2.71 4.57 8.65
C VAL A 17 2.96 5.23 7.29
N GLU A 18 3.53 4.52 6.31
CA GLU A 18 3.85 5.07 5.00
C GLU A 18 2.61 5.53 4.21
N LYS A 19 1.45 4.91 4.43
CA LYS A 19 0.21 5.31 3.74
C LYS A 19 -0.30 6.63 4.29
N ARG A 20 -0.27 6.78 5.61
CA ARG A 20 -0.58 8.06 6.27
C ARG A 20 0.44 9.13 5.90
N MET A 21 1.72 8.76 5.76
CA MET A 21 2.77 9.66 5.33
C MET A 21 2.55 10.19 3.92
N ILE A 22 2.10 9.37 2.96
CA ILE A 22 1.78 9.85 1.61
C ILE A 22 0.69 10.93 1.64
N ALA A 23 -0.35 10.74 2.45
CA ALA A 23 -1.39 11.75 2.64
C ALA A 23 -0.85 13.02 3.30
N SER A 24 0.00 12.88 4.32
CA SER A 24 0.67 14.00 5.00
C SER A 24 1.59 14.78 4.04
N LEU A 25 2.36 14.08 3.21
CA LEU A 25 3.23 14.69 2.18
C LEU A 25 2.42 15.47 1.16
N ALA A 26 1.32 14.90 0.66
CA ALA A 26 0.44 15.59 -0.29
C ALA A 26 -0.10 16.90 0.29
N LYS A 27 -0.57 16.86 1.54
CA LYS A 27 -1.06 18.04 2.26
C LYS A 27 0.05 19.08 2.51
N ARG A 28 1.21 18.64 3.00
CA ARG A 28 2.33 19.53 3.32
C ARG A 28 2.89 20.24 2.09
N LEU A 29 3.02 19.52 0.99
CA LEU A 29 3.46 20.05 -0.29
C LEU A 29 2.37 20.83 -1.03
N ARG A 30 1.15 20.89 -0.48
CA ARG A 30 -0.02 21.54 -1.10
C ARG A 30 -0.24 21.06 -2.54
N LEU A 31 -0.11 19.76 -2.74
CA LEU A 31 -0.25 19.17 -4.07
C LEU A 31 -1.67 19.34 -4.60
N SER A 32 -1.77 19.55 -5.90
CA SER A 32 -3.05 19.38 -6.60
C SER A 32 -3.56 17.93 -6.48
N ASP A 33 -4.82 17.70 -6.76
CA ASP A 33 -5.37 16.32 -6.79
C ASP A 33 -4.62 15.45 -7.78
N TRP A 34 -4.25 16.00 -8.94
CA TRP A 34 -3.47 15.28 -9.93
C TRP A 34 -2.05 14.94 -9.43
N ASP A 35 -1.37 15.87 -8.77
CA ASP A 35 -0.04 15.62 -8.24
C ASP A 35 -0.08 14.65 -7.04
N SER A 36 -1.11 14.72 -6.22
CA SER A 36 -1.35 13.73 -5.15
C SER A 36 -1.57 12.33 -5.73
N PHE A 37 -2.36 12.22 -6.80
CA PHE A 37 -2.54 10.97 -7.53
C PHE A 37 -1.22 10.45 -8.13
N ARG A 38 -0.42 11.33 -8.73
CA ARG A 38 0.92 10.98 -9.25
C ARG A 38 1.83 10.47 -8.14
N LEU A 39 1.82 11.11 -6.97
CA LEU A 39 2.62 10.66 -5.82
C LEU A 39 2.24 9.23 -5.40
N ILE A 40 0.95 8.92 -5.32
CA ILE A 40 0.45 7.58 -4.99
C ILE A 40 0.88 6.57 -6.07
N TYR A 41 0.72 6.93 -7.34
CA TYR A 41 1.12 6.08 -8.46
C TYR A 41 2.62 5.77 -8.42
N PHE A 42 3.47 6.78 -8.24
CA PHE A 42 4.91 6.63 -8.14
C PHE A 42 5.35 5.85 -6.90
N TYR A 43 4.64 6.05 -5.77
CA TYR A 43 4.87 5.24 -4.59
C TYR A 43 4.54 3.77 -4.86
N THR A 44 3.42 3.48 -5.50
CA THR A 44 3.06 2.11 -5.89
C THR A 44 4.09 1.48 -6.82
N MET A 45 4.63 2.25 -7.78
CA MET A 45 5.69 1.79 -8.69
C MET A 45 6.98 1.40 -7.96
N THR A 46 7.42 2.20 -6.99
CA THR A 46 8.72 2.05 -6.34
C THR A 46 8.63 1.39 -4.98
N TYR A 47 7.49 1.54 -4.31
CA TYR A 47 7.29 1.17 -2.91
C TYR A 47 8.37 1.77 -2.01
N HIS A 48 8.82 3.00 -2.35
CA HIS A 48 9.87 3.73 -1.67
C HIS A 48 9.59 5.23 -1.75
N ILE A 49 9.36 5.87 -0.59
CA ILE A 49 8.90 7.27 -0.55
C ILE A 49 9.87 8.25 -1.19
N PRO A 50 11.19 8.22 -0.90
CA PRO A 50 12.12 9.14 -1.56
C PRO A 50 12.12 9.01 -3.09
N SER A 51 12.02 7.79 -3.62
CA SER A 51 11.95 7.57 -5.07
C SER A 51 10.65 8.11 -5.68
N ALA A 52 9.53 7.96 -4.97
CA ALA A 52 8.25 8.53 -5.39
C ALA A 52 8.29 10.07 -5.42
N LEU A 53 8.89 10.69 -4.41
CA LEU A 53 9.10 12.15 -4.36
C LEU A 53 10.01 12.64 -5.48
N ARG A 54 11.10 11.90 -5.77
CA ARG A 54 12.00 12.22 -6.88
C ARG A 54 11.26 12.17 -8.22
N LEU A 55 10.46 11.16 -8.46
CA LEU A 55 9.61 11.07 -9.65
C LEU A 55 8.60 12.22 -9.73
N LEU A 56 7.98 12.58 -8.62
CA LEU A 56 7.02 13.67 -8.59
C LEU A 56 7.67 15.03 -8.92
N LEU A 57 8.80 15.32 -8.29
CA LEU A 57 9.42 16.64 -8.31
C LEU A 57 10.43 16.83 -9.46
N ARG A 58 10.99 15.72 -9.98
CA ARG A 58 12.02 15.74 -11.03
C ARG A 58 11.71 14.75 -12.16
N TYR A 59 10.47 14.64 -12.54
CA TYR A 59 9.99 13.65 -13.50
C TYR A 59 10.85 13.58 -14.77
N ASN A 60 11.13 14.73 -15.40
CA ASN A 60 11.85 14.78 -16.66
C ASN A 60 13.34 14.41 -16.53
N ASP A 61 13.91 14.52 -15.35
CA ASP A 61 15.34 14.29 -15.10
C ASP A 61 15.62 12.97 -14.39
N THR A 62 14.56 12.24 -13.98
CA THR A 62 14.70 11.00 -13.21
C THR A 62 14.85 9.81 -14.15
N LYS A 63 15.97 9.10 -14.02
CA LYS A 63 16.22 7.83 -14.70
C LYS A 63 15.87 6.66 -13.79
N GLN A 64 15.61 5.50 -14.37
CA GLN A 64 15.33 4.27 -13.60
C GLN A 64 16.47 3.93 -12.64
N SER A 65 17.72 4.21 -13.01
CA SER A 65 18.90 4.00 -12.18
C SER A 65 18.91 4.84 -10.89
N ASP A 66 18.19 5.94 -10.88
CA ASP A 66 18.14 6.88 -9.74
C ASP A 66 17.11 6.46 -8.68
N LEU A 67 16.35 5.42 -9.00
CA LEU A 67 15.28 4.92 -8.13
C LEU A 67 15.75 3.77 -7.26
N GLN A 68 15.26 3.78 -6.03
CA GLN A 68 15.35 2.65 -5.11
C GLN A 68 13.99 1.94 -5.03
N PHE A 69 14.02 0.68 -4.64
CA PHE A 69 12.84 -0.16 -4.52
C PHE A 69 12.89 -0.88 -3.18
N ARG A 70 11.77 -0.87 -2.45
CA ARG A 70 11.71 -1.52 -1.13
C ARG A 70 11.75 -3.04 -1.21
N THR A 71 11.20 -3.61 -2.29
CA THR A 71 11.13 -5.06 -2.49
C THR A 71 11.45 -5.47 -3.92
N ASP A 72 11.77 -6.76 -4.14
CA ASP A 72 12.04 -7.30 -5.48
C ASP A 72 10.77 -7.47 -6.32
N ARG A 73 9.59 -7.34 -5.74
CA ARG A 73 8.30 -7.46 -6.44
C ARG A 73 7.96 -6.25 -7.31
N ARG A 74 8.86 -5.32 -7.54
CA ARG A 74 8.58 -4.11 -8.31
C ARG A 74 8.84 -4.34 -9.79
N TYR A 75 7.81 -4.13 -10.52
CA TYR A 75 7.69 -4.43 -11.95
C TYR A 75 8.41 -3.40 -12.80
N VAL A 76 8.63 -2.19 -12.28
CA VAL A 76 9.40 -1.18 -13.04
C VAL A 76 10.85 -1.60 -13.30
N ARG A 77 11.34 -2.65 -12.63
CA ARG A 77 12.64 -3.28 -12.93
C ARG A 77 12.63 -4.13 -14.19
N CYS A 78 11.47 -4.47 -14.72
CA CYS A 78 11.36 -5.21 -15.96
C CYS A 78 11.71 -4.29 -17.14
N ASN A 79 12.40 -4.82 -18.14
CA ASN A 79 12.79 -4.08 -19.34
C ASN A 79 11.60 -3.36 -19.98
N GLY A 80 11.74 -2.05 -20.15
CA GLY A 80 10.72 -1.20 -20.75
C GLY A 80 9.48 -0.90 -19.89
N ALA A 81 9.32 -1.54 -18.73
CA ALA A 81 8.17 -1.30 -17.85
C ALA A 81 8.15 0.12 -17.30
N TYR A 82 9.31 0.64 -16.90
CA TYR A 82 9.43 2.00 -16.38
C TYR A 82 8.90 3.05 -17.36
N ASP A 83 9.45 3.06 -18.59
CA ASP A 83 9.06 4.02 -19.62
C ASP A 83 7.60 3.89 -20.02
N ARG A 84 7.10 2.66 -20.05
CA ARG A 84 5.70 2.41 -20.38
C ARG A 84 4.76 2.87 -19.27
N LEU A 85 5.06 2.61 -18.01
CA LEU A 85 4.29 3.09 -16.87
C LEU A 85 4.19 4.62 -16.86
N LEU A 86 5.29 5.31 -17.17
CA LEU A 86 5.31 6.76 -17.25
C LEU A 86 4.49 7.30 -18.43
N ARG A 87 4.54 6.65 -19.60
CA ARG A 87 3.74 7.06 -20.78
C ARG A 87 2.24 6.83 -20.60
N GLU A 88 1.85 5.79 -19.88
CA GLU A 88 0.44 5.47 -19.65
C GLU A 88 -0.20 6.34 -18.55
N LEU A 89 0.63 6.92 -17.68
CA LEU A 89 0.14 7.82 -16.63
C LEU A 89 -0.45 9.11 -17.24
N ASN A 90 -1.76 9.30 -17.03
CA ASN A 90 -2.48 10.45 -17.57
C ASN A 90 -3.66 10.86 -16.67
N PRO A 91 -4.13 12.11 -16.77
CA PRO A 91 -5.19 12.64 -15.90
C PRO A 91 -6.52 11.88 -15.98
N SER A 92 -6.81 11.19 -17.09
CA SER A 92 -8.06 10.43 -17.21
C SER A 92 -8.13 9.25 -16.23
N MET A 93 -6.99 8.74 -15.77
CA MET A 93 -6.95 7.68 -14.74
C MET A 93 -7.58 8.15 -13.43
N LEU A 94 -7.28 9.40 -13.02
CA LEU A 94 -7.90 9.99 -11.83
C LEU A 94 -9.40 10.25 -12.05
N SER A 95 -9.78 10.78 -13.22
CA SER A 95 -11.18 11.02 -13.54
C SER A 95 -12.00 9.74 -13.53
N THR A 96 -11.49 8.66 -14.15
CA THR A 96 -12.16 7.36 -14.14
C THR A 96 -12.34 6.79 -12.73
N LEU A 97 -11.34 6.97 -11.84
CA LEU A 97 -11.51 6.54 -10.45
C LEU A 97 -12.55 7.36 -9.70
N ARG A 98 -12.66 8.64 -9.99
CA ARG A 98 -13.68 9.51 -9.39
C ARG A 98 -15.11 9.16 -9.82
N GLU A 99 -15.26 8.60 -11.01
CA GLU A 99 -16.54 8.12 -11.54
C GLU A 99 -16.97 6.78 -10.93
N CYS A 100 -16.05 6.04 -10.29
CA CYS A 100 -16.41 4.80 -9.60
C CYS A 100 -17.34 5.10 -8.42
N THR A 101 -18.39 4.32 -8.30
CA THR A 101 -19.40 4.43 -7.22
C THR A 101 -19.21 3.38 -6.12
N THR A 102 -18.38 2.37 -6.37
CA THR A 102 -18.07 1.31 -5.40
C THR A 102 -16.58 1.02 -5.36
N THR A 103 -16.12 0.49 -4.21
CA THR A 103 -14.73 0.07 -4.03
C THR A 103 -14.33 -1.03 -5.01
N GLN A 104 -15.26 -1.95 -5.34
CA GLN A 104 -15.01 -3.01 -6.30
C GLN A 104 -14.78 -2.45 -7.72
N GLN A 105 -15.57 -1.47 -8.15
CA GLN A 105 -15.35 -0.81 -9.45
C GLN A 105 -13.99 -0.14 -9.52
N ALA A 106 -13.57 0.53 -8.43
CA ALA A 106 -12.25 1.14 -8.36
C ALA A 106 -11.14 0.09 -8.45
N TYR A 107 -11.29 -1.05 -7.76
CA TYR A 107 -10.33 -2.15 -7.83
C TYR A 107 -10.21 -2.74 -9.23
N ASP A 108 -11.34 -3.04 -9.86
CA ASP A 108 -11.38 -3.58 -11.23
C ASP A 108 -10.82 -2.59 -12.26
N THR A 109 -10.99 -1.30 -12.02
CA THR A 109 -10.42 -0.23 -12.85
C THR A 109 -8.91 -0.21 -12.75
N VAL A 110 -8.36 -0.15 -11.52
CA VAL A 110 -6.92 -0.13 -11.28
C VAL A 110 -6.23 -1.40 -11.79
N ARG A 111 -6.89 -2.55 -11.66
CA ARG A 111 -6.41 -3.85 -12.17
C ARG A 111 -6.18 -3.90 -13.67
N LYS A 112 -6.81 -3.01 -14.44
CA LYS A 112 -6.63 -2.92 -15.91
C LYS A 112 -5.40 -2.11 -16.32
N TRP A 113 -4.82 -1.37 -15.40
CA TRP A 113 -3.64 -0.58 -15.70
C TRP A 113 -2.43 -1.48 -15.93
N PHE A 114 -1.54 -1.02 -16.76
CA PHE A 114 -0.32 -1.77 -17.07
C PHE A 114 0.48 -2.06 -15.80
N PHE A 115 0.83 -3.32 -15.61
CA PHE A 115 1.53 -3.84 -14.41
C PHE A 115 0.81 -3.71 -13.06
N PHE A 116 -0.44 -3.28 -13.02
CA PHE A 116 -1.23 -3.26 -11.79
C PHE A 116 -1.91 -4.63 -11.57
N GLY A 117 -1.11 -5.61 -11.15
CA GLY A 117 -1.64 -6.87 -10.64
C GLY A 117 -2.39 -6.69 -9.32
N ARG A 118 -2.88 -7.79 -8.72
CA ARG A 118 -3.67 -7.77 -7.48
C ARG A 118 -3.00 -6.96 -6.36
N TYR A 119 -1.74 -7.25 -6.06
CA TYR A 119 -0.99 -6.57 -5.01
C TYR A 119 -0.79 -5.07 -5.28
N ALA A 120 -0.47 -4.68 -6.52
CA ALA A 120 -0.26 -3.28 -6.83
C ALA A 120 -1.57 -2.48 -6.80
N ALA A 121 -2.67 -3.08 -7.25
CA ALA A 121 -3.99 -2.47 -7.15
C ALA A 121 -4.42 -2.31 -5.69
N PHE A 122 -4.20 -3.33 -4.86
CA PHE A 122 -4.44 -3.27 -3.41
C PHE A 122 -3.67 -2.13 -2.76
N LEU A 123 -2.34 -2.10 -2.92
CA LEU A 123 -1.49 -1.05 -2.35
C LEU A 123 -1.88 0.34 -2.83
N PHE A 124 -2.14 0.49 -4.13
CA PHE A 124 -2.54 1.77 -4.70
C PHE A 124 -3.86 2.27 -4.08
N LEU A 125 -4.86 1.41 -4.03
CA LEU A 125 -6.18 1.77 -3.52
C LEU A 125 -6.17 2.05 -2.01
N GLU A 126 -5.39 1.31 -1.23
CA GLU A 126 -5.23 1.59 0.18
C GLU A 126 -4.74 3.03 0.40
N VAL A 127 -3.72 3.48 -0.35
CA VAL A 127 -3.22 4.85 -0.25
C VAL A 127 -4.19 5.86 -0.87
N TYR A 128 -4.79 5.54 -2.02
CA TYR A 128 -5.76 6.39 -2.70
C TYR A 128 -6.99 6.68 -1.82
N MET A 129 -7.56 5.66 -1.20
CA MET A 129 -8.71 5.84 -0.33
C MET A 129 -8.38 6.69 0.89
N ASN A 130 -7.22 6.47 1.51
CA ASN A 130 -6.79 7.33 2.62
C ASN A 130 -6.61 8.81 2.23
N CYS A 131 -6.27 9.09 0.97
CA CYS A 131 -6.07 10.46 0.49
C CYS A 131 -7.35 11.12 -0.03
N PHE A 132 -8.18 10.38 -0.75
CA PHE A 132 -9.30 10.94 -1.54
C PHE A 132 -10.68 10.42 -1.14
N ARG A 133 -10.78 9.22 -0.58
CA ARG A 133 -12.04 8.54 -0.30
C ARG A 133 -12.00 7.79 1.03
N PRO A 134 -11.75 8.50 2.14
CA PRO A 134 -11.74 7.85 3.46
C PRO A 134 -13.09 7.19 3.81
N ASP A 135 -14.18 7.68 3.23
CA ASP A 135 -15.53 7.10 3.32
C ASP A 135 -15.63 5.68 2.72
N TRP A 136 -14.70 5.28 1.86
CA TRP A 136 -14.70 3.97 1.20
C TRP A 136 -13.92 2.89 1.95
N VAL A 137 -13.09 3.26 2.90
CA VAL A 137 -12.16 2.33 3.55
C VAL A 137 -12.90 1.17 4.23
N ASP A 138 -14.09 1.42 4.76
CA ASP A 138 -14.90 0.41 5.43
C ASP A 138 -15.64 -0.54 4.49
N ASP A 139 -15.80 -0.16 3.21
CA ASP A 139 -16.48 -0.95 2.19
C ASP A 139 -15.53 -1.91 1.43
N VAL A 140 -14.26 -1.91 1.78
CA VAL A 140 -13.27 -2.79 1.14
C VAL A 140 -13.56 -4.25 1.47
N ARG A 141 -13.53 -5.09 0.43
CA ARG A 141 -13.73 -6.54 0.56
C ARG A 141 -12.39 -7.25 0.77
N PHE A 142 -12.43 -8.30 1.58
CA PHE A 142 -11.29 -9.19 1.72
C PHE A 142 -10.99 -9.97 0.42
N GLY A 143 -9.73 -10.35 0.23
CA GLY A 143 -9.31 -11.16 -0.91
C GLY A 143 -8.82 -10.36 -2.12
N TRP A 144 -8.69 -9.06 -2.02
CA TRP A 144 -8.10 -8.26 -3.11
C TRP A 144 -6.60 -8.45 -3.25
N GLU A 145 -5.91 -8.63 -2.13
CA GLU A 145 -4.48 -8.92 -2.13
C GLU A 145 -4.21 -10.36 -2.66
N VAL A 146 -3.12 -10.93 -2.29
CA VAL A 146 -2.77 -12.30 -2.64
C VAL A 146 -3.45 -13.22 -1.64
N ASP A 147 -4.57 -13.84 -2.00
CA ASP A 147 -5.39 -14.73 -1.16
C ASP A 147 -4.56 -15.69 -0.31
N GLU A 148 -3.48 -16.23 -0.89
CA GLU A 148 -2.61 -17.19 -0.24
C GLU A 148 -2.00 -16.66 1.07
N ASN A 149 -1.57 -15.40 1.13
CA ASN A 149 -0.84 -14.91 2.30
C ASN A 149 -1.75 -14.60 3.48
N TYR A 150 -2.87 -13.89 3.28
CA TYR A 150 -3.78 -13.61 4.39
C TYR A 150 -4.54 -14.88 4.80
N THR A 151 -4.87 -15.74 3.84
CA THR A 151 -5.51 -17.04 4.13
C THR A 151 -4.63 -17.92 5.02
N ILE A 152 -3.33 -18.02 4.75
CA ILE A 152 -2.40 -18.75 5.62
C ILE A 152 -2.43 -18.18 7.05
N GLY A 153 -2.41 -16.85 7.20
CA GLY A 153 -2.50 -16.21 8.50
C GLY A 153 -3.82 -16.49 9.22
N ALA A 154 -4.93 -16.40 8.50
CA ALA A 154 -6.25 -16.67 9.04
C ALA A 154 -6.41 -18.14 9.45
N VAL A 155 -6.01 -19.07 8.60
CA VAL A 155 -6.01 -20.53 8.90
C VAL A 155 -5.17 -20.85 10.15
N HIS A 156 -4.01 -20.21 10.28
CA HIS A 156 -3.18 -20.42 11.47
C HIS A 156 -3.87 -19.97 12.77
N ILE A 157 -4.66 -18.91 12.69
CA ILE A 157 -5.35 -18.36 13.86
C ILE A 157 -6.64 -19.13 14.16
N THR A 158 -7.41 -19.46 13.15
CA THR A 158 -8.69 -20.18 13.30
C THR A 158 -8.53 -21.68 13.46
N HIS A 159 -7.40 -22.24 13.03
CA HIS A 159 -7.17 -23.67 12.87
C HIS A 159 -8.16 -24.36 11.91
N ASP A 160 -8.73 -23.57 10.98
CA ASP A 160 -9.71 -24.03 10.01
C ASP A 160 -9.38 -23.45 8.63
N ASN A 161 -9.71 -24.19 7.57
CA ASN A 161 -9.53 -23.78 6.18
C ASN A 161 -10.86 -23.64 5.41
N ASP A 162 -11.99 -23.82 6.09
CA ASP A 162 -13.30 -23.59 5.51
C ASP A 162 -13.50 -22.11 5.20
N ARG A 163 -13.93 -21.80 3.99
CA ARG A 163 -14.07 -20.42 3.53
C ARG A 163 -15.10 -19.62 4.35
N GLU A 164 -16.19 -20.25 4.74
CA GLU A 164 -17.21 -19.60 5.54
C GLU A 164 -16.69 -19.26 6.94
N VAL A 165 -15.88 -20.15 7.53
CA VAL A 165 -15.23 -19.91 8.82
C VAL A 165 -14.24 -18.75 8.73
N LEU A 166 -13.44 -18.71 7.66
CA LEU A 166 -12.48 -17.63 7.43
C LEU A 166 -13.18 -16.30 7.21
N ASP A 167 -14.23 -16.25 6.42
CA ASP A 167 -14.99 -15.02 6.15
C ASP A 167 -15.66 -14.50 7.45
N LYS A 168 -16.24 -15.37 8.27
CA LYS A 168 -16.77 -15.00 9.60
C LYS A 168 -15.68 -14.46 10.52
N PHE A 169 -14.51 -15.08 10.50
CA PHE A 169 -13.35 -14.59 11.27
C PHE A 169 -12.91 -13.20 10.82
N LEU A 170 -12.84 -12.96 9.51
CA LEU A 170 -12.42 -11.66 8.98
C LEU A 170 -13.41 -10.54 9.33
N GLU A 171 -14.70 -10.82 9.23
CA GLU A 171 -15.75 -9.87 9.65
C GLU A 171 -15.72 -9.62 11.17
N TRP A 172 -15.53 -10.65 11.97
CA TRP A 172 -15.34 -10.50 13.40
C TRP A 172 -14.07 -9.68 13.72
N ALA A 173 -12.95 -9.96 13.05
CA ALA A 173 -11.71 -9.22 13.25
C ALA A 173 -11.88 -7.72 12.94
N LYS A 174 -12.59 -7.39 11.85
CA LYS A 174 -12.94 -6.01 11.49
C LYS A 174 -13.74 -5.33 12.60
N HIS A 175 -14.74 -6.00 13.14
CA HIS A 175 -15.58 -5.46 14.21
C HIS A 175 -14.82 -5.32 15.54
N ASP A 176 -14.08 -6.37 15.96
CA ASP A 176 -13.42 -6.42 17.27
C ASP A 176 -12.21 -5.49 17.38
N THR A 177 -11.49 -5.29 16.26
CA THR A 177 -10.29 -4.46 16.24
C THR A 177 -10.56 -3.01 15.81
N ALA A 178 -11.74 -2.72 15.28
CA ALA A 178 -12.07 -1.46 14.61
C ALA A 178 -11.09 -1.12 13.47
N ASP A 179 -10.45 -2.13 12.88
CA ASP A 179 -9.56 -1.99 11.74
C ASP A 179 -10.33 -2.22 10.44
N ASN A 180 -9.88 -1.60 9.37
CA ASN A 180 -10.40 -1.85 8.04
C ASN A 180 -9.78 -3.11 7.40
N ALA A 181 -10.38 -3.58 6.30
CA ALA A 181 -9.93 -4.77 5.60
C ALA A 181 -8.45 -4.70 5.16
N PHE A 182 -7.94 -3.53 4.78
CA PHE A 182 -6.53 -3.36 4.40
C PHE A 182 -5.59 -3.66 5.57
N ALA A 183 -5.88 -3.11 6.75
CA ALA A 183 -5.07 -3.33 7.94
C ALA A 183 -5.10 -4.80 8.38
N ILE A 184 -6.28 -5.43 8.32
CA ILE A 184 -6.44 -6.84 8.67
C ILE A 184 -5.69 -7.75 7.68
N GLU A 185 -5.86 -7.58 6.37
CA GLU A 185 -5.12 -8.36 5.37
C GLU A 185 -3.60 -8.19 5.52
N THR A 186 -3.14 -6.96 5.74
CA THR A 186 -1.72 -6.67 5.96
C THR A 186 -1.20 -7.38 7.21
N SER A 187 -1.94 -7.36 8.32
CA SER A 187 -1.57 -8.04 9.55
C SER A 187 -1.52 -9.55 9.39
N LEU A 188 -2.51 -10.14 8.73
CA LEU A 188 -2.53 -11.58 8.45
C LEU A 188 -1.42 -12.03 7.50
N CYS A 189 -1.07 -11.20 6.51
CA CYS A 189 0.11 -11.42 5.67
C CYS A 189 1.41 -11.44 6.50
N ALA A 190 1.52 -10.56 7.48
CA ALA A 190 2.67 -10.52 8.37
C ALA A 190 2.74 -11.77 9.27
N VAL A 191 1.61 -12.26 9.83
CA VAL A 191 1.55 -13.55 10.54
C VAL A 191 2.06 -14.67 9.65
N ALA A 192 1.58 -14.75 8.41
CA ALA A 192 2.01 -15.78 7.47
C ALA A 192 3.54 -15.76 7.21
N LYS A 193 4.15 -14.59 7.19
CA LYS A 193 5.61 -14.45 7.06
C LYS A 193 6.34 -14.88 8.32
N PHE A 194 5.83 -14.51 9.48
CA PHE A 194 6.36 -14.93 10.77
C PHE A 194 6.35 -16.45 10.93
N ILE A 195 5.23 -17.09 10.58
CA ILE A 195 5.10 -18.56 10.61
C ILE A 195 6.10 -19.25 9.68
N LYS A 196 6.34 -18.67 8.50
CA LYS A 196 7.35 -19.16 7.54
C LYS A 196 8.81 -18.88 7.98
N GLY A 197 9.03 -18.34 9.17
CA GLY A 197 10.35 -18.00 9.68
C GLY A 197 11.03 -16.87 8.91
N THR A 198 10.30 -16.12 8.10
CA THR A 198 10.80 -14.96 7.38
C THR A 198 10.43 -13.69 8.15
N ARG A 199 11.45 -12.88 8.47
CA ARG A 199 11.19 -11.58 9.06
C ARG A 199 10.43 -10.73 8.05
N TRP A 200 9.33 -10.15 8.50
CA TRP A 200 8.66 -9.11 7.75
C TRP A 200 9.14 -7.74 8.22
N ASP A 201 9.94 -7.10 7.39
CA ASP A 201 10.42 -5.74 7.64
C ASP A 201 9.36 -4.67 7.33
N GLY A 202 8.13 -5.00 7.50
CA GLY A 202 6.91 -4.23 7.31
C GLY A 202 6.99 -2.73 7.08
N PHE A 203 5.92 -2.09 7.39
CA PHE A 203 5.69 -0.66 7.19
C PHE A 203 5.81 0.07 8.53
N TYR A 204 7.00 0.04 9.11
CA TYR A 204 7.24 0.59 10.44
C TYR A 204 7.92 1.95 10.37
N THR A 205 7.66 2.78 11.36
CA THR A 205 8.28 4.11 11.53
C THR A 205 9.80 4.05 11.39
N GLU A 206 10.46 3.09 12.03
CA GLU A 206 11.91 2.90 11.94
C GLU A 206 12.41 2.75 10.49
N ARG A 207 11.63 2.10 9.64
CA ARG A 207 11.98 1.95 8.24
C ARG A 207 11.84 3.27 7.49
N MET A 208 10.80 4.05 7.80
CA MET A 208 10.64 5.39 7.21
C MET A 208 11.78 6.32 7.62
N MET A 209 12.18 6.26 8.89
CA MET A 209 13.35 7.01 9.38
C MET A 209 14.62 6.60 8.63
N LYS A 210 14.86 5.31 8.46
CA LYS A 210 16.00 4.81 7.67
C LYS A 210 15.94 5.23 6.20
N GLU A 211 14.77 5.27 5.59
CA GLU A 211 14.60 5.79 4.23
C GLU A 211 14.89 7.29 4.18
N ALA A 212 14.50 8.05 5.20
CA ALA A 212 14.80 9.47 5.34
C ALA A 212 16.32 9.72 5.50
N ASP A 213 16.98 8.99 6.38
CA ASP A 213 18.44 9.10 6.61
C ASP A 213 19.25 8.82 5.35
N ASN A 214 18.81 7.84 4.55
CA ASN A 214 19.46 7.48 3.30
C ASN A 214 19.07 8.39 2.11
N SER A 215 18.29 9.44 2.35
CA SER A 215 17.81 10.37 1.34
C SER A 215 17.99 11.82 1.74
N PRO A 216 19.23 12.37 1.70
CA PRO A 216 19.50 13.73 2.15
C PRO A 216 18.59 14.79 1.52
N GLU A 217 18.17 14.57 0.27
CA GLU A 217 17.33 15.48 -0.49
C GLU A 217 15.89 15.58 0.06
N TYR A 218 15.33 14.47 0.58
CA TYR A 218 13.95 14.39 1.06
C TYR A 218 13.82 14.02 2.53
N GLY A 219 14.93 13.70 3.19
CA GLY A 219 14.92 13.19 4.56
C GLY A 219 14.22 14.13 5.53
N LYS A 220 14.55 15.42 5.48
CA LYS A 220 13.89 16.43 6.32
C LYS A 220 12.37 16.45 6.11
N LEU A 221 11.91 16.43 4.86
CA LEU A 221 10.49 16.43 4.53
C LEU A 221 9.78 15.18 5.07
N ILE A 222 10.43 14.02 4.98
CA ILE A 222 9.90 12.75 5.50
C ILE A 222 9.79 12.81 7.01
N TYR A 223 10.83 13.28 7.72
CA TYR A 223 10.80 13.44 9.18
C TYR A 223 9.69 14.39 9.66
N GLU A 224 9.44 15.45 8.92
CA GLU A 224 8.39 16.42 9.25
C GLU A 224 6.96 15.88 9.02
N CYS A 225 6.83 14.72 8.38
CA CYS A 225 5.55 14.05 8.11
C CYS A 225 5.35 12.77 8.96
N LEU A 226 6.39 12.30 9.66
CA LEU A 226 6.30 11.21 10.64
C LEU A 226 5.63 11.70 11.93
#